data_3d980af0ddf08d7ae2c18c0e5d21a91b
#
_entry.id   3d980af0ddf08d7ae2c18c0e5d21a91b
#
_cell.length_a   1.000
_cell.length_b   1.000
_cell.length_c   1.000
_cell.angle_alpha   90.00
_cell.angle_beta   90.00
_cell.angle_gamma   90.00
#
_symmetry.space_group_name_H-M   'P 1'
#
loop_
_entity.id
_entity.type
_entity.pdbx_description
1 polymer ?
#
loop_
_entity_poly.entity_id
_entity_poly.type
_entity_poly.pdbx_seq_one_letter_code
_entity_poly.pdbx_strand_id
1 'polypeptide(L)'
;RCFFFYSILSPFLHLSTLSDVFGSEMLSDESLKDIFDGLVGFTPVKPFECVGTVSEINYALMLTAQRFIKENKKMPYLLDYFYKRADKSVLDKNLLNEYNPVNNVPDDFLFAVKEMYENVSECGFDVQK
;
A
#
# COMPACT_ATOMS: atom_id res chain seq x y z
N ARG A 1 -6.11 -9.97 -7.08
CA ARG A 1 -4.62 -9.90 -6.86
C ARG A 1 -4.05 -8.60 -7.41
N CYS A 2 -4.43 -8.24 -8.63
CA CYS A 2 -3.90 -7.03 -9.26
C CYS A 2 -4.18 -5.76 -8.46
N PHE A 3 -5.37 -5.61 -7.88
CA PHE A 3 -5.74 -4.39 -7.17
C PHE A 3 -4.91 -4.16 -5.89
N PHE A 4 -4.59 -5.21 -5.14
CA PHE A 4 -3.70 -5.10 -3.99
C PHE A 4 -2.31 -4.57 -4.41
N PHE A 5 -1.67 -5.22 -5.40
CA PHE A 5 -0.36 -4.79 -5.88
C PHE A 5 -0.39 -3.39 -6.51
N TYR A 6 -1.44 -3.06 -7.24
CA TYR A 6 -1.65 -1.71 -7.76
C TYR A 6 -1.63 -0.68 -6.62
N SER A 7 -2.35 -0.95 -5.53
CA SER A 7 -2.43 -0.05 -4.37
C SER A 7 -1.10 0.04 -3.61
N ILE A 8 -0.40 -1.08 -3.39
CA ILE A 8 0.90 -1.09 -2.70
C ILE A 8 1.98 -0.35 -3.50
N LEU A 9 1.94 -0.41 -4.82
CA LEU A 9 2.91 0.27 -5.68
C LEU A 9 2.56 1.75 -5.94
N SER A 10 1.32 2.16 -5.69
CA SER A 10 0.83 3.49 -6.00
C SER A 10 1.55 4.65 -5.27
N PRO A 11 2.18 4.50 -4.09
CA PRO A 11 3.02 5.55 -3.51
C PRO A 11 4.28 5.85 -4.32
N PHE A 12 4.83 4.84 -5.00
CA PHE A 12 6.16 4.85 -5.61
C PHE A 12 6.12 5.08 -7.13
N LEU A 13 5.05 4.64 -7.79
CA LEU A 13 4.89 4.73 -9.24
C LEU A 13 3.75 5.69 -9.61
N HIS A 14 3.87 6.33 -10.77
CA HIS A 14 2.76 7.10 -11.33
C HIS A 14 1.59 6.19 -11.69
N LEU A 15 0.36 6.66 -11.49
CA LEU A 15 -0.84 5.87 -11.82
C LEU A 15 -0.92 5.53 -13.32
N SER A 16 -0.38 6.39 -14.20
CA SER A 16 -0.26 6.07 -15.63
C SER A 16 0.60 4.84 -15.88
N THR A 17 1.77 4.76 -15.23
CA THR A 17 2.66 3.61 -15.33
C THR A 17 1.98 2.34 -14.80
N LEU A 18 1.26 2.45 -13.68
CA LEU A 18 0.50 1.32 -13.14
C LEU A 18 -0.63 0.91 -14.09
N SER A 19 -1.32 1.88 -14.71
CA SER A 19 -2.37 1.60 -15.70
C SER A 19 -1.83 0.88 -16.93
N ASP A 20 -0.63 1.23 -17.39
CA ASP A 20 0.04 0.55 -18.49
C ASP A 20 0.37 -0.90 -18.17
N VAL A 21 0.81 -1.17 -16.92
CA VAL A 21 1.15 -2.52 -16.46
C VAL A 21 -0.08 -3.38 -16.17
N PHE A 22 -1.10 -2.80 -15.51
CA PHE A 22 -2.29 -3.53 -15.05
C PHE A 22 -3.48 -3.45 -16.05
N GLY A 23 -3.36 -2.66 -17.10
CA GLY A 23 -4.35 -2.54 -18.17
C GLY A 23 -5.49 -1.55 -17.87
N SER A 24 -5.55 -0.97 -16.67
CA SER A 24 -6.57 0.03 -16.31
C SER A 24 -6.15 0.87 -15.09
N GLU A 25 -6.73 2.06 -14.96
CA GLU A 25 -6.59 2.92 -13.78
C GLU A 25 -7.61 2.48 -12.71
N MET A 26 -7.19 1.53 -11.84
CA MET A 26 -8.07 0.85 -10.89
C MET A 26 -8.63 1.75 -9.79
N LEU A 27 -7.89 2.80 -9.38
CA LEU A 27 -8.36 3.71 -8.34
C LEU A 27 -9.46 4.67 -8.82
N SER A 28 -9.69 4.77 -10.13
CA SER A 28 -10.80 5.54 -10.71
C SER A 28 -12.04 4.69 -11.02
N ASP A 29 -11.91 3.36 -10.97
CA ASP A 29 -12.99 2.44 -11.34
C ASP A 29 -13.96 2.23 -10.17
N GLU A 30 -15.13 2.86 -10.27
CA GLU A 30 -16.19 2.75 -9.24
C GLU A 30 -16.73 1.32 -9.10
N SER A 31 -16.64 0.49 -10.14
CA SER A 31 -17.11 -0.90 -10.09
C SER A 31 -16.29 -1.77 -9.14
N LEU A 32 -15.08 -1.35 -8.82
CA LEU A 32 -14.18 -2.05 -7.88
C LEU A 32 -14.43 -1.67 -6.41
N LYS A 33 -15.42 -0.81 -6.12
CA LYS A 33 -15.65 -0.28 -4.78
C LYS A 33 -15.87 -1.36 -3.71
N ASP A 34 -16.66 -2.39 -4.00
CA ASP A 34 -16.94 -3.46 -3.02
C ASP A 34 -15.68 -4.27 -2.69
N ILE A 35 -14.86 -4.56 -3.71
CA ILE A 35 -13.56 -5.22 -3.54
C ILE A 35 -12.62 -4.31 -2.75
N PHE A 36 -12.61 -3.02 -3.07
CA PHE A 36 -11.81 -2.02 -2.38
C PHE A 36 -12.18 -1.91 -0.90
N ASP A 37 -13.46 -1.83 -0.56
CA ASP A 37 -13.94 -1.77 0.82
C ASP A 37 -13.50 -2.99 1.64
N GLY A 38 -13.49 -4.17 1.03
CA GLY A 38 -12.93 -5.37 1.65
C GLY A 38 -11.42 -5.32 1.84
N LEU A 39 -10.69 -4.74 0.86
CA LEU A 39 -9.23 -4.58 0.92
C LEU A 39 -8.79 -3.65 2.04
N VAL A 40 -9.44 -2.50 2.16
CA VAL A 40 -9.09 -1.46 3.16
C VAL A 40 -9.72 -1.70 4.53
N GLY A 41 -10.53 -2.78 4.68
CA GLY A 41 -11.15 -3.15 5.94
C GLY A 41 -12.39 -2.32 6.31
N PHE A 42 -13.04 -1.65 5.34
CA PHE A 42 -14.32 -0.97 5.57
C PHE A 42 -15.49 -1.95 5.66
N THR A 43 -15.31 -3.16 5.17
CA THR A 43 -16.22 -4.30 5.34
C THR A 43 -15.48 -5.48 5.97
N PRO A 44 -16.19 -6.35 6.72
CA PRO A 44 -15.55 -7.50 7.41
C PRO A 44 -15.11 -8.61 6.44
N VAL A 45 -15.57 -8.58 5.20
CA VAL A 45 -15.27 -9.60 4.19
C VAL A 45 -14.00 -9.20 3.44
N LYS A 46 -12.90 -9.88 3.73
CA LYS A 46 -11.66 -9.72 2.96
C LYS A 46 -11.75 -10.53 1.67
N PRO A 47 -11.49 -9.95 0.50
CA PRO A 47 -11.46 -10.69 -0.76
C PRO A 47 -10.40 -11.80 -0.70
N PHE A 48 -10.71 -12.99 -1.23
CA PHE A 48 -9.81 -14.15 -1.26
C PHE A 48 -8.49 -13.90 -2.00
N GLU A 49 -8.42 -12.82 -2.74
CA GLU A 49 -7.29 -12.50 -3.62
C GLU A 49 -6.11 -11.82 -2.92
N CYS A 50 -6.22 -11.53 -1.62
CA CYS A 50 -5.28 -10.64 -0.98
C CYS A 50 -4.21 -11.36 -0.19
N VAL A 51 -3.02 -11.30 -0.74
CA VAL A 51 -1.77 -11.47 -0.02
C VAL A 51 -1.46 -10.12 0.63
N GLY A 52 -1.30 -10.08 1.95
CA GLY A 52 -0.98 -8.87 2.70
C GLY A 52 -2.05 -8.47 3.73
N THR A 53 -1.78 -7.42 4.47
CA THR A 53 -2.62 -6.95 5.57
C THR A 53 -3.41 -5.69 5.21
N VAL A 54 -4.52 -5.46 5.93
CA VAL A 54 -5.29 -4.21 5.83
C VAL A 54 -4.41 -3.00 6.21
N SER A 55 -3.50 -3.17 7.16
CA SER A 55 -2.60 -2.10 7.59
C SER A 55 -1.63 -1.68 6.50
N GLU A 56 -1.05 -2.63 5.75
CA GLU A 56 -0.12 -2.34 4.65
C GLU A 56 -0.81 -1.57 3.52
N ILE A 57 -1.99 -2.00 3.10
CA ILE A 57 -2.72 -1.32 2.02
C ILE A 57 -3.20 0.07 2.45
N ASN A 58 -3.67 0.23 3.69
CA ASN A 58 -4.08 1.53 4.21
C ASN A 58 -2.89 2.49 4.31
N TYR A 59 -1.73 2.00 4.73
CA TYR A 59 -0.50 2.78 4.76
C TYR A 59 -0.11 3.24 3.36
N ALA A 60 -0.07 2.34 2.38
CA ALA A 60 0.27 2.66 1.01
C ALA A 60 -0.70 3.68 0.37
N LEU A 61 -2.01 3.48 0.55
CA LEU A 61 -3.02 4.41 0.03
C LEU A 61 -2.93 5.79 0.70
N MET A 62 -2.61 5.84 1.99
CA MET A 62 -2.42 7.12 2.68
C MET A 62 -1.20 7.87 2.15
N LEU A 63 -0.07 7.18 1.92
CA LEU A 63 1.11 7.77 1.27
C LEU A 63 0.78 8.27 -0.14
N THR A 64 0.00 7.49 -0.91
CA THR A 64 -0.45 7.91 -2.24
C THR A 64 -1.29 9.18 -2.16
N ALA A 65 -2.24 9.25 -1.21
CA ALA A 65 -3.07 10.43 -1.02
C ALA A 65 -2.23 11.67 -0.64
N GLN A 66 -1.24 11.51 0.24
CA GLN A 66 -0.31 12.60 0.59
C GLN A 66 0.48 13.09 -0.63
N ARG A 67 0.94 12.17 -1.50
CA ARG A 67 1.60 12.54 -2.75
C ARG A 67 0.69 13.39 -3.63
N PHE A 68 -0.58 13.00 -3.82
CA PHE A 68 -1.54 13.77 -4.60
C PHE A 68 -1.78 15.17 -4.02
N ILE A 69 -1.88 15.28 -2.69
CA ILE A 69 -2.01 16.57 -2.01
C ILE A 69 -0.77 17.45 -2.26
N LYS A 70 0.43 16.89 -2.07
CA LYS A 70 1.70 17.60 -2.29
C LYS A 70 1.86 18.09 -3.73
N GLU A 71 1.44 17.27 -4.69
CA GLU A 71 1.47 17.61 -6.13
C GLU A 71 0.30 18.49 -6.57
N ASN A 72 -0.60 18.84 -5.68
CA ASN A 72 -1.85 19.59 -5.96
C ASN A 72 -2.67 18.97 -7.12
N LYS A 73 -2.72 17.64 -7.16
CA LYS A 73 -3.46 16.86 -8.15
C LYS A 73 -4.79 16.37 -7.57
N LYS A 74 -5.78 16.26 -8.46
CA LYS A 74 -7.08 15.66 -8.10
C LYS A 74 -6.88 14.17 -7.86
N MET A 75 -7.34 13.68 -6.69
CA MET A 75 -7.33 12.25 -6.38
C MET A 75 -8.32 11.49 -7.25
N PRO A 76 -7.98 10.25 -7.69
CA PRO A 76 -8.95 9.34 -8.28
C PRO A 76 -10.04 8.96 -7.28
N TYR A 77 -11.19 8.48 -7.79
CA TYR A 77 -12.41 8.28 -7.02
C TYR A 77 -12.22 7.45 -5.74
N LEU A 78 -11.66 6.25 -5.84
CA LEU A 78 -11.47 5.36 -4.68
C LEU A 78 -10.45 5.89 -3.69
N LEU A 79 -9.42 6.59 -4.16
CA LEU A 79 -8.42 7.21 -3.29
C LEU A 79 -9.02 8.37 -2.48
N ASP A 80 -9.81 9.23 -3.10
CA ASP A 80 -10.52 10.32 -2.41
C ASP A 80 -11.56 9.78 -1.41
N TYR A 81 -12.31 8.75 -1.83
CA TYR A 81 -13.24 8.03 -0.98
C TYR A 81 -12.55 7.43 0.26
N PHE A 82 -11.39 6.78 0.08
CA PHE A 82 -10.57 6.24 1.15
C PHE A 82 -10.08 7.36 2.09
N TYR A 83 -9.47 8.40 1.53
CA TYR A 83 -8.84 9.48 2.30
C TYR A 83 -9.84 10.22 3.21
N LYS A 84 -11.11 10.32 2.81
CA LYS A 84 -12.18 10.91 3.60
C LYS A 84 -12.63 10.06 4.78
N ARG A 85 -12.43 8.74 4.73
CA ARG A 85 -12.95 7.77 5.70
C ARG A 85 -11.88 7.10 6.55
N ALA A 86 -10.65 7.03 6.05
CA ALA A 86 -9.55 6.35 6.73
C ALA A 86 -9.10 7.07 7.99
N ASP A 87 -8.65 6.29 8.96
CA ASP A 87 -7.97 6.80 10.12
C ASP A 87 -6.58 7.32 9.72
N LYS A 88 -6.34 8.62 9.93
CA LYS A 88 -5.08 9.27 9.56
C LYS A 88 -3.90 8.85 10.43
N SER A 89 -4.15 8.26 11.60
CA SER A 89 -3.10 7.71 12.49
C SER A 89 -2.39 6.48 11.89
N VAL A 90 -2.88 5.95 10.78
CA VAL A 90 -2.25 4.82 10.08
C VAL A 90 -0.80 5.11 9.69
N LEU A 91 -0.43 6.37 9.45
CA LEU A 91 0.92 6.79 9.11
C LEU A 91 1.87 6.84 10.32
N ASP A 92 1.33 6.89 11.53
CA ASP A 92 2.14 6.87 12.77
C ASP A 92 2.66 5.46 13.07
N LYS A 93 2.13 4.45 12.37
CA LYS A 93 2.59 3.08 12.49
C LYS A 93 3.84 2.89 11.65
N ASN A 94 4.91 2.51 12.30
CA ASN A 94 6.21 2.28 11.66
C ASN A 94 6.26 0.92 10.93
N LEU A 95 5.27 0.67 10.05
CA LEU A 95 5.09 -0.61 9.36
C LEU A 95 6.30 -1.02 8.52
N LEU A 96 7.04 -0.03 8.00
CA LEU A 96 8.23 -0.30 7.18
C LEU A 96 9.44 -0.75 8.02
N ASN A 97 9.41 -0.48 9.33
CA ASN A 97 10.49 -0.82 10.26
C ASN A 97 10.11 -1.95 11.22
N GLU A 98 8.96 -2.57 11.06
CA GLU A 98 8.53 -3.72 11.86
C GLU A 98 9.07 -5.02 11.27
N TYR A 99 10.13 -5.55 11.87
CA TYR A 99 10.55 -6.93 11.60
C TYR A 99 9.73 -7.89 12.46
N ASN A 100 9.04 -8.83 11.82
CA ASN A 100 8.33 -9.89 12.54
C ASN A 100 9.33 -11.00 12.95
N PRO A 101 9.67 -11.15 14.24
CA PRO A 101 10.59 -12.20 14.68
C PRO A 101 9.99 -13.60 14.58
N VAL A 102 8.65 -13.70 14.51
CA VAL A 102 7.95 -14.98 14.31
C VAL A 102 7.73 -15.18 12.81
N ASN A 103 8.63 -15.89 12.18
CA ASN A 103 8.60 -16.16 10.75
C ASN A 103 9.01 -17.61 10.46
N ASN A 104 8.76 -18.08 9.24
CA ASN A 104 9.08 -19.42 8.78
C ASN A 104 10.36 -19.46 7.89
N VAL A 105 11.20 -18.44 8.00
CA VAL A 105 12.47 -18.40 7.27
C VAL A 105 13.42 -19.43 7.91
N PRO A 106 13.98 -20.39 7.15
CA PRO A 106 14.98 -21.31 7.68
C PRO A 106 16.19 -20.56 8.23
N ASP A 107 16.77 -21.06 9.33
CA ASP A 107 17.87 -20.40 10.04
C ASP A 107 19.05 -20.05 9.13
N ASP A 108 19.34 -20.89 8.15
CA ASP A 108 20.41 -20.68 7.16
C ASP A 108 20.22 -19.42 6.30
N PHE A 109 19.00 -18.88 6.21
CA PHE A 109 18.68 -17.68 5.44
C PHE A 109 18.38 -16.45 6.30
N LEU A 110 18.30 -16.58 7.62
CA LEU A 110 17.96 -15.48 8.51
C LEU A 110 18.97 -14.32 8.42
N PHE A 111 20.25 -14.62 8.19
CA PHE A 111 21.27 -13.60 8.03
C PHE A 111 21.00 -12.72 6.81
N ALA A 112 20.64 -13.32 5.67
CA ALA A 112 20.36 -12.58 4.44
C ALA A 112 19.11 -11.72 4.56
N VAL A 113 18.07 -12.20 5.26
CA VAL A 113 16.85 -11.42 5.52
C VAL A 113 17.16 -10.23 6.41
N LYS A 114 17.98 -10.40 7.47
CA LYS A 114 18.37 -9.29 8.35
C LYS A 114 19.21 -8.25 7.62
N GLU A 115 20.19 -8.70 6.84
CA GLU A 115 21.02 -7.80 6.03
C GLU A 115 20.18 -7.00 5.02
N MET A 116 19.23 -7.65 4.32
CA MET A 116 18.29 -6.96 3.44
C MET A 116 17.45 -5.91 4.18
N TYR A 117 16.97 -6.26 5.38
CA TYR A 117 16.15 -5.37 6.19
C TYR A 117 16.94 -4.14 6.68
N GLU A 118 18.17 -4.35 7.14
CA GLU A 118 19.09 -3.27 7.55
C GLU A 118 19.40 -2.35 6.37
N ASN A 119 19.72 -2.89 5.20
CA ASN A 119 19.98 -2.13 3.98
C ASN A 119 18.76 -1.29 3.54
N VAL A 120 17.55 -1.84 3.63
CA VAL A 120 16.32 -1.10 3.28
C VAL A 120 16.05 0.02 4.28
N SER A 121 16.27 -0.20 5.58
CA SER A 121 16.11 0.82 6.60
C SER A 121 17.15 1.94 6.50
N GLU A 122 18.39 1.64 6.10
CA GLU A 122 19.45 2.63 5.86
C GLU A 122 19.22 3.42 4.55
N CYS A 123 18.71 2.78 3.52
CA CYS A 123 18.39 3.46 2.25
C CYS A 123 17.30 4.52 2.41
N GLY A 124 16.64 4.58 3.58
CA GLY A 124 15.60 5.53 3.91
C GLY A 124 14.69 5.73 2.71
N PHE A 125 13.59 4.97 2.61
CA PHE A 125 12.56 5.30 1.64
C PHE A 125 12.03 6.69 1.97
N ASP A 126 12.76 7.70 1.51
CA ASP A 126 12.38 9.10 1.68
C ASP A 126 11.20 9.37 0.73
N VAL A 127 10.02 8.94 1.16
CA VAL A 127 8.74 9.23 0.48
C VAL A 127 8.49 10.76 0.48
N GLN A 128 9.44 11.53 1.02
CA GLN A 128 9.36 12.98 1.15
C GLN A 128 10.13 13.76 0.07
N LYS A 129 10.73 13.09 -0.91
CA LYS A 129 11.32 13.80 -2.05
C LYS A 129 10.43 13.82 -3.26
#